data_6c76f3b584f6dc673449240c1ecd2c61
#
_entry.id   6c76f3b584f6dc673449240c1ecd2c61
#
_cell.length_a   1.000
_cell.length_b   1.000
_cell.length_c   1.000
_cell.angle_alpha   90.00
_cell.angle_beta   90.00
_cell.angle_gamma   90.00
#
_symmetry.space_group_name_H-M   'P 1'
#
loop_
_entity.id
_entity.type
_entity.pdbx_description
1 polymer ?
#
loop_
_entity_poly.entity_id
_entity_poly.type
_entity_poly.pdbx_seq_one_letter_code
_entity_poly.pdbx_strand_id
1 'polypeptide(L)' 'GMPEGVEITTRTNDMEDYIFFFNNSDKNAEINLPKPMKSVIDDVEKELISLKPFTAEIVRR' A
#
# COMPACT_ATOMS: atom_id res chain seq x y z
N GLY A 1 6.38 -0.93 13.18
CA GLY A 1 6.95 -1.74 12.12
C GLY A 1 5.94 -2.28 11.15
N MET A 2 6.42 -2.87 10.10
CA MET A 2 5.56 -3.44 9.07
C MET A 2 5.06 -4.83 9.46
N PRO A 3 3.84 -5.20 9.09
CA PRO A 3 3.37 -6.56 9.28
C PRO A 3 4.26 -7.55 8.53
N GLU A 4 4.43 -8.71 9.12
CA GLU A 4 5.19 -9.77 8.49
C GLU A 4 4.49 -10.22 7.19
N GLY A 5 5.27 -10.47 6.16
CA GLY A 5 4.73 -10.93 4.88
C GLY A 5 4.30 -9.84 3.93
N VAL A 6 4.43 -8.57 4.32
CA VAL A 6 4.09 -7.47 3.42
C VAL A 6 5.35 -6.99 2.72
N GLU A 7 5.30 -6.94 1.39
CA GLU A 7 6.37 -6.42 0.57
C GLU A 7 6.02 -5.02 0.11
N ILE A 8 7.00 -4.11 0.13
CA ILE A 8 6.81 -2.73 -0.26
C ILE A 8 7.83 -2.38 -1.33
N THR A 9 7.33 -1.81 -2.42
CA THR A 9 8.18 -1.34 -3.52
C THR A 9 7.79 0.09 -3.86
N THR A 10 8.77 0.96 -3.99
CA THR A 10 8.55 2.34 -4.40
C THR A 10 8.95 2.52 -5.85
N ARG A 11 8.13 3.27 -6.59
CA ARG A 11 8.43 3.64 -7.96
C ARG A 11 8.25 5.14 -8.11
N THR A 12 9.19 5.77 -8.79
CA THR A 12 9.13 7.21 -9.05
C THR A 12 9.16 7.42 -10.55
N ASN A 13 8.23 8.23 -11.05
CA ASN A 13 8.31 8.72 -12.41
C ASN A 13 8.44 10.25 -12.39
N ASP A 14 8.32 10.90 -13.53
CA ASP A 14 8.66 12.32 -13.67
C ASP A 14 7.93 13.23 -12.68
N MET A 15 6.71 12.88 -12.29
CA MET A 15 5.87 13.77 -11.50
C MET A 15 5.26 13.14 -10.27
N GLU A 16 5.33 11.85 -10.11
CA GLU A 16 4.63 11.16 -9.03
C GLU A 16 5.44 10.02 -8.46
N ASP A 17 5.26 9.81 -7.16
CA ASP A 17 5.82 8.66 -6.46
C ASP A 17 4.69 7.68 -6.19
N TYR A 18 4.94 6.41 -6.50
CA TYR A 18 4.00 5.33 -6.24
C TYR A 18 4.59 4.39 -5.22
N ILE A 19 3.75 3.90 -4.32
CA ILE A 19 4.14 2.90 -3.34
C ILE A 19 3.24 1.69 -3.56
N PHE A 20 3.87 0.53 -3.78
CA PHE A 20 3.20 -0.73 -4.00
C PHE A 20 3.31 -1.56 -2.73
N PHE A 21 2.17 -2.01 -2.23
CA PHE A 21 2.11 -2.92 -1.09
C PHE A 21 1.57 -4.25 -1.57
N PHE A 22 2.22 -5.33 -1.21
CA PHE A 22 1.74 -6.67 -1.53
C PHE A 22 1.75 -7.53 -0.28
N ASN A 23 0.59 -8.12 0.04
CA ASN A 23 0.49 -9.04 1.16
C ASN A 23 0.78 -10.46 0.67
N ASN A 24 1.99 -10.93 0.93
CA ASN A 24 2.44 -12.26 0.55
C ASN A 24 2.29 -13.22 1.72
N SER A 25 1.12 -13.18 2.36
CA SER A 25 0.82 -14.08 3.48
C SER A 25 -0.64 -14.54 3.39
N ASP A 26 -0.98 -15.51 4.19
CA ASP A 26 -2.34 -16.05 4.26
C ASP A 26 -3.19 -15.35 5.33
N LYS A 27 -2.72 -14.23 5.84
CA LYS A 27 -3.42 -13.44 6.87
C LYS A 27 -3.65 -12.03 6.38
N ASN A 28 -4.69 -11.39 6.94
CA ASN A 28 -4.93 -9.99 6.68
C ASN A 28 -3.79 -9.16 7.26
N ALA A 29 -3.44 -8.07 6.57
CA ALA A 29 -2.42 -7.15 7.03
C ALA A 29 -2.97 -5.73 7.02
N GLU A 30 -2.56 -4.91 7.99
CA GLU A 30 -2.94 -3.51 8.06
C GLU A 30 -1.68 -2.66 8.20
N ILE A 31 -1.63 -1.58 7.44
CA ILE A 31 -0.49 -0.68 7.42
C ILE A 31 -0.99 0.74 7.63
N ASN A 32 -0.47 1.41 8.67
CA ASN A 32 -0.78 2.81 8.91
C ASN A 32 0.18 3.68 8.11
N LEU A 33 -0.38 4.57 7.31
CA LEU A 33 0.42 5.52 6.53
C LEU A 33 0.74 6.75 7.38
N PRO A 34 1.90 7.37 7.18
CA PRO A 34 2.27 8.58 7.94
C PRO A 34 1.43 9.80 7.56
N LYS A 35 0.79 9.76 6.41
CA LYS A 35 -0.13 10.80 5.92
C LYS A 35 -1.11 10.17 4.97
N PRO A 36 -2.27 10.79 4.72
CA PRO A 36 -3.21 10.28 3.74
C PRO A 36 -2.59 10.22 2.34
N MET A 37 -2.82 9.12 1.64
CA MET A 37 -2.35 8.92 0.28
C MET A 37 -3.49 8.38 -0.56
N LYS A 38 -3.50 8.75 -1.85
CA LYS A 38 -4.58 8.36 -2.73
C LYS A 38 -4.31 7.00 -3.35
N SER A 39 -5.27 6.09 -3.23
CA SER A 39 -5.18 4.80 -3.89
C SER A 39 -5.32 4.96 -5.40
N VAL A 40 -4.45 4.31 -6.15
CA VAL A 40 -4.52 4.29 -7.61
C VAL A 40 -5.64 3.35 -8.08
N ILE A 41 -6.00 2.37 -7.25
CA ILE A 41 -6.98 1.35 -7.63
C ILE A 41 -8.41 1.86 -7.51
N ASP A 42 -8.78 2.46 -6.39
CA ASP A 42 -10.15 2.92 -6.17
C ASP A 42 -10.28 4.46 -6.08
N ASP A 43 -9.18 5.17 -6.25
CA ASP A 43 -9.16 6.63 -6.27
C ASP A 43 -9.65 7.28 -4.97
N VAL A 44 -9.48 6.59 -3.86
CA VAL A 44 -9.91 7.04 -2.53
C VAL A 44 -8.68 7.35 -1.68
N GLU A 45 -8.73 8.43 -0.93
CA GLU A 45 -7.66 8.80 -0.01
C GLU A 45 -7.72 7.90 1.22
N LYS A 46 -6.57 7.36 1.61
CA LYS A 46 -6.47 6.40 2.71
C LYS A 46 -5.32 6.72 3.65
N GLU A 47 -5.55 6.55 4.94
CA GLU A 47 -4.50 6.58 5.96
C GLU A 47 -4.17 5.18 6.44
N LEU A 48 -5.08 4.24 6.27
CA LEU A 48 -4.91 2.85 6.64
C LEU A 48 -5.05 1.98 5.41
N ILE A 49 -4.06 1.15 5.17
CA ILE A 49 -4.09 0.17 4.09
C ILE A 49 -4.43 -1.18 4.69
N SER A 50 -5.55 -1.75 4.26
CA SER A 50 -5.96 -3.10 4.66
C SER A 50 -5.78 -4.03 3.48
N LEU A 51 -4.99 -5.08 3.68
CA LEU A 51 -4.69 -6.06 2.65
C LEU A 51 -5.21 -7.42 3.06
N LYS A 52 -6.07 -7.99 2.24
CA LYS A 52 -6.46 -9.39 2.38
C LYS A 52 -5.31 -10.29 1.95
N PRO A 53 -5.33 -11.58 2.28
CA PRO A 53 -4.25 -12.47 1.85
C PRO A 53 -4.00 -12.41 0.36
N PHE A 54 -2.73 -12.32 0.00
CA PHE A 54 -2.27 -12.35 -1.39
C PHE A 54 -2.88 -11.25 -2.28
N THR A 55 -3.19 -10.09 -1.69
CA THR A 55 -3.68 -8.94 -2.44
C THR A 55 -2.68 -7.79 -2.39
N ALA A 56 -2.87 -6.84 -3.29
CA ALA A 56 -1.98 -5.70 -3.42
C ALA A 56 -2.75 -4.39 -3.34
N GLU A 57 -2.06 -3.33 -2.97
CA GLU A 57 -2.57 -1.97 -3.02
C GLU A 57 -1.48 -1.06 -3.58
N ILE A 58 -1.88 -0.04 -4.31
CA ILE A 58 -0.97 0.94 -4.89
C ILE A 58 -1.49 2.31 -4.49
N VAL A 59 -0.62 3.11 -3.88
CA VAL A 59 -0.95 4.48 -3.53
C VAL A 59 0.07 5.43 -4.14
N ARG A 60 -0.32 6.67 -4.33
CA ARG A 60 0.58 7.72 -4.79
C ARG A 60 0.63 8.85 -3.77
N ARG A 61 1.80 9.42 -3.68
CA ARG A 61 2.02 10.58 -2.81
C ARG A 61 1.58 11.87 -3.44
#